data_5d8fb3fd1a8773ece596b610f9869417
#
_entry.id   5d8fb3fd1a8773ece596b610f9869417
#
_cell.length_a   1.000
_cell.length_b   1.000
_cell.length_c   1.000
_cell.angle_alpha   90.00
_cell.angle_beta   90.00
_cell.angle_gamma   90.00
#
_symmetry.space_group_name_H-M   'P 1'
#
loop_
_entity.id
_entity.type
_entity.pdbx_description
1 polymer ?
#
loop_
_entity_poly.entity_id
_entity_poly.type
_entity_poly.pdbx_seq_one_letter_code
_entity_poly.pdbx_strand_id
1 'polypeptide(L)'
;MEKYFREKGHDKNELQEYLYHRQQANHVVIASTGIGKTEAALWWLGNDKGIFTLPLKVSINAIYDRLIAEIGCERKTTGLLHSDMHAEYVKRADDQDLDLVTVTHAKNLSMPLTVTTIDQIIDFVGLYPGFEMKLATLSYSKIIIDEIQMYSPRLAAFIVLGLKYITDMGGKFLIMTATLPPLFVEALKRLDVPFEKPDKPFLKRNSDNQPIKRHVMQIVEKDLTKEEILKHALNRKVLIIVNTVTKAQQLYQAFQATEIDVSLLHGRFISQHRKEKEDAILKLGKRICTCTGIWITTQLVEASVNIDFDVLFTELSDASGLFQRMGRVYRERDYFENVPNIYVFTGEPLPSGIANTRRSIVDYTIYEKSKEVLLQYNNQLIDEQTKMDIVEQVYSREALGEVCDYMKTFDETLAWYKDLLPYQEEEKPTLRDIQNQLVIPYVIYNQNRTKIDDINEQISEKLPLDQRIKLLIELQKFTVPIATWAYDNARKRKNGEISSTIRVDRFTEYPIITYQYTEEQGLIFENDYDALFQ
;
A
#
# COMPACT_ATOMS: atom_id res chain seq x y z
N MET A 1 -14.75 13.64 17.33
CA MET A 1 -15.18 12.21 17.46
C MET A 1 -16.53 12.07 18.17
N GLU A 2 -16.78 12.69 19.33
CA GLU A 2 -18.05 12.55 20.07
C GLU A 2 -19.29 12.92 19.25
N LYS A 3 -19.25 14.05 18.51
CA LYS A 3 -20.33 14.47 17.62
C LYS A 3 -20.62 13.42 16.54
N TYR A 4 -19.57 12.91 15.86
CA TYR A 4 -19.68 11.90 14.81
C TYR A 4 -20.33 10.60 15.34
N PHE A 5 -19.89 10.11 16.52
CA PHE A 5 -20.47 8.90 17.13
C PHE A 5 -21.93 9.08 17.51
N ARG A 6 -22.29 10.26 18.08
CA ARG A 6 -23.68 10.59 18.42
C ARG A 6 -24.59 10.64 17.20
N GLU A 7 -24.12 11.27 16.11
CA GLU A 7 -24.88 11.36 14.86
C GLU A 7 -25.09 10.01 14.18
N LYS A 8 -24.14 9.10 14.32
CA LYS A 8 -24.22 7.73 13.77
C LYS A 8 -24.91 6.73 14.71
N GLY A 9 -25.20 7.10 15.96
CA GLY A 9 -25.76 6.19 16.96
C GLY A 9 -24.83 5.04 17.32
N HIS A 10 -23.52 5.28 17.30
CA HIS A 10 -22.50 4.27 17.60
C HIS A 10 -21.97 4.44 19.03
N ASP A 11 -21.79 3.31 19.73
CA ASP A 11 -21.01 3.23 20.96
C ASP A 11 -19.56 2.85 20.61
N LYS A 12 -18.63 3.20 21.51
CA LYS A 12 -17.25 2.78 21.39
C LYS A 12 -17.14 1.28 21.63
N ASN A 13 -16.39 0.60 20.76
CA ASN A 13 -16.01 -0.80 20.99
C ASN A 13 -14.80 -0.92 21.93
N GLU A 14 -14.42 -2.16 22.29
CA GLU A 14 -13.30 -2.45 23.22
C GLU A 14 -11.99 -1.75 22.84
N LEU A 15 -11.62 -1.73 21.54
CA LEU A 15 -10.42 -1.06 21.04
C LEU A 15 -10.50 0.45 21.24
N GLN A 16 -11.62 1.04 20.92
CA GLN A 16 -11.86 2.48 21.01
C GLN A 16 -11.89 2.95 22.46
N GLU A 17 -12.52 2.18 23.37
CA GLU A 17 -12.50 2.45 24.82
C GLU A 17 -11.08 2.31 25.38
N TYR A 18 -10.35 1.24 25.01
CA TYR A 18 -8.98 1.02 25.46
C TYR A 18 -8.09 2.23 25.14
N LEU A 19 -8.11 2.70 23.89
CA LEU A 19 -7.28 3.81 23.42
C LEU A 19 -7.78 5.18 23.92
N TYR A 20 -9.09 5.38 24.06
CA TYR A 20 -9.67 6.60 24.63
C TYR A 20 -9.19 6.87 26.06
N HIS A 21 -9.09 5.84 26.89
CA HIS A 21 -8.64 5.97 28.28
C HIS A 21 -7.11 6.00 28.47
N ARG A 22 -6.32 5.78 27.39
CA ARG A 22 -4.86 5.69 27.46
C ARG A 22 -4.14 6.61 26.47
N GLN A 23 -4.65 7.80 26.31
CA GLN A 23 -4.15 8.78 25.35
C GLN A 23 -2.69 9.23 25.61
N GLN A 24 -2.17 9.05 26.82
CA GLN A 24 -0.85 9.55 27.22
C GLN A 24 0.27 8.50 27.12
N ALA A 25 -0.03 7.28 26.72
CA ALA A 25 0.98 6.23 26.51
C ALA A 25 1.24 5.94 25.02
N ASN A 26 2.41 5.39 24.73
CA ASN A 26 2.70 4.78 23.44
C ASN A 26 2.04 3.40 23.37
N HIS A 27 1.53 3.03 22.21
CA HIS A 27 0.84 1.76 22.06
C HIS A 27 1.28 0.98 20.83
N VAL A 28 1.31 -0.35 20.99
CA VAL A 28 1.39 -1.31 19.89
C VAL A 28 0.17 -2.22 19.99
N VAL A 29 -0.75 -2.11 19.03
CA VAL A 29 -2.07 -2.74 19.09
C VAL A 29 -2.28 -3.65 17.90
N ILE A 30 -2.69 -4.89 18.16
CA ILE A 30 -3.13 -5.83 17.14
C ILE A 30 -4.66 -5.82 17.11
N ALA A 31 -5.22 -5.48 15.95
CA ALA A 31 -6.65 -5.32 15.79
C ALA A 31 -7.13 -5.76 14.40
N SER A 32 -8.16 -6.59 14.36
CA SER A 32 -8.68 -7.18 13.11
C SER A 32 -9.14 -6.12 12.12
N THR A 33 -9.14 -6.46 10.84
CA THR A 33 -9.63 -5.59 9.77
C THR A 33 -11.12 -5.29 9.95
N GLY A 34 -11.50 -4.01 9.79
CA GLY A 34 -12.90 -3.57 9.88
C GLY A 34 -13.44 -3.41 11.31
N ILE A 35 -12.60 -3.44 12.36
CA ILE A 35 -13.00 -3.18 13.77
C ILE A 35 -13.16 -1.68 14.10
N GLY A 36 -12.80 -0.78 13.18
CA GLY A 36 -12.83 0.67 13.45
C GLY A 36 -11.48 1.21 13.97
N LYS A 37 -10.36 0.73 13.42
CA LYS A 37 -8.99 1.20 13.77
C LYS A 37 -8.83 2.71 13.58
N THR A 38 -9.36 3.27 12.51
CA THR A 38 -9.27 4.73 12.23
C THR A 38 -9.92 5.55 13.33
N GLU A 39 -11.14 5.20 13.73
CA GLU A 39 -11.84 5.88 14.81
C GLU A 39 -11.13 5.71 16.16
N ALA A 40 -10.60 4.52 16.42
CA ALA A 40 -9.81 4.24 17.62
C ALA A 40 -8.55 5.11 17.71
N ALA A 41 -7.85 5.28 16.58
CA ALA A 41 -6.70 6.17 16.49
C ALA A 41 -7.07 7.63 16.76
N LEU A 42 -8.20 8.09 16.24
CA LEU A 42 -8.68 9.46 16.48
C LEU A 42 -9.15 9.67 17.94
N TRP A 43 -9.69 8.64 18.60
CA TRP A 43 -9.98 8.68 20.03
C TRP A 43 -8.69 8.74 20.87
N TRP A 44 -7.64 8.00 20.48
CA TRP A 44 -6.33 8.09 21.13
C TRP A 44 -5.68 9.46 20.90
N LEU A 45 -5.81 10.01 19.69
CA LEU A 45 -5.27 11.33 19.35
C LEU A 45 -5.86 12.41 20.27
N GLY A 46 -7.17 12.38 20.51
CA GLY A 46 -7.85 13.43 21.28
C GLY A 46 -7.76 14.78 20.59
N ASN A 47 -7.27 15.78 21.34
CA ASN A 47 -7.06 17.16 20.85
C ASN A 47 -5.59 17.48 20.52
N ASP A 48 -4.70 16.51 20.62
CA ASP A 48 -3.28 16.70 20.35
C ASP A 48 -3.02 16.79 18.84
N LYS A 49 -1.86 17.33 18.48
CA LYS A 49 -1.39 17.34 17.09
C LYS A 49 -1.17 15.91 16.61
N GLY A 50 -1.79 15.56 15.49
CA GLY A 50 -1.78 14.21 14.93
C GLY A 50 -1.08 14.08 13.59
N ILE A 51 -0.35 12.99 13.43
CA ILE A 51 0.19 12.57 12.13
C ILE A 51 -0.23 11.13 11.90
N PHE A 52 -1.10 10.92 10.91
CA PHE A 52 -1.62 9.61 10.53
C PHE A 52 -0.83 9.08 9.33
N THR A 53 -0.11 7.98 9.50
CA THR A 53 0.71 7.42 8.43
C THR A 53 0.16 6.11 7.90
N LEU A 54 0.22 5.99 6.57
CA LEU A 54 -0.17 4.78 5.84
C LEU A 54 0.89 4.46 4.77
N PRO A 55 1.03 3.18 4.38
CA PRO A 55 2.06 2.77 3.43
C PRO A 55 1.82 3.25 2.00
N LEU A 56 0.56 3.41 1.58
CA LEU A 56 0.18 3.71 0.20
C LEU A 56 -0.56 5.05 0.05
N LYS A 57 -0.27 5.78 -1.04
CA LYS A 57 -0.91 7.04 -1.41
C LYS A 57 -2.43 6.92 -1.56
N VAL A 58 -2.92 5.82 -2.14
CA VAL A 58 -4.37 5.56 -2.31
C VAL A 58 -5.06 5.48 -0.95
N SER A 59 -4.42 4.83 0.03
CA SER A 59 -4.91 4.75 1.41
C SER A 59 -4.98 6.11 2.08
N ILE A 60 -3.94 6.92 1.87
CA ILE A 60 -3.84 8.27 2.41
C ILE A 60 -4.98 9.13 1.87
N ASN A 61 -5.22 9.10 0.56
CA ASN A 61 -6.32 9.81 -0.08
C ASN A 61 -7.67 9.38 0.46
N ALA A 62 -7.90 8.06 0.58
CA ALA A 62 -9.16 7.51 1.09
C ALA A 62 -9.42 7.90 2.55
N ILE A 63 -8.39 7.85 3.43
CA ILE A 63 -8.51 8.27 4.83
C ILE A 63 -8.73 9.78 4.92
N TYR A 64 -8.00 10.59 4.14
CA TYR A 64 -8.20 12.03 4.10
C TYR A 64 -9.64 12.39 3.70
N ASP A 65 -10.15 11.81 2.62
CA ASP A 65 -11.51 12.07 2.15
C ASP A 65 -12.56 11.63 3.18
N ARG A 66 -12.33 10.51 3.86
CA ARG A 66 -13.18 10.04 4.96
C ARG A 66 -13.16 10.97 6.18
N LEU A 67 -12.00 11.49 6.56
CA LEU A 67 -11.85 12.47 7.64
C LEU A 67 -12.68 13.74 7.36
N ILE A 68 -12.63 14.22 6.13
CA ILE A 68 -13.36 15.43 5.71
C ILE A 68 -14.87 15.16 5.55
N ALA A 69 -15.24 14.16 4.74
CA ALA A 69 -16.62 13.95 4.32
C ALA A 69 -17.50 13.26 5.37
N GLU A 70 -16.94 12.32 6.14
CA GLU A 70 -17.71 11.49 7.07
C GLU A 70 -17.52 11.91 8.53
N ILE A 71 -16.27 12.15 8.94
CA ILE A 71 -15.93 12.46 10.35
C ILE A 71 -16.10 13.95 10.65
N GLY A 72 -16.07 14.79 9.61
CA GLY A 72 -16.32 16.23 9.73
C GLY A 72 -15.09 17.03 10.15
N CYS A 73 -13.88 16.54 9.85
CA CYS A 73 -12.67 17.35 9.99
C CYS A 73 -12.67 18.48 8.96
N GLU A 74 -12.12 19.62 9.32
CA GLU A 74 -12.05 20.76 8.42
C GLU A 74 -10.83 20.67 7.50
N ARG A 75 -10.98 21.00 6.20
CA ARG A 75 -9.87 21.07 5.24
C ARG A 75 -8.73 22.00 5.68
N LYS A 76 -9.06 23.09 6.39
CA LYS A 76 -8.07 24.06 6.90
C LYS A 76 -7.19 23.54 8.03
N THR A 77 -7.62 22.49 8.72
CA THR A 77 -6.92 21.89 9.87
C THR A 77 -6.40 20.50 9.59
N THR A 78 -6.70 19.95 8.41
CA THR A 78 -6.30 18.60 8.00
C THR A 78 -5.44 18.66 6.75
N GLY A 79 -4.18 18.25 6.87
CA GLY A 79 -3.20 18.21 5.77
C GLY A 79 -3.14 16.84 5.09
N LEU A 80 -2.91 16.87 3.78
CA LEU A 80 -2.59 15.71 2.95
C LEU A 80 -1.15 15.86 2.46
N LEU A 81 -0.29 14.87 2.71
CA LEU A 81 1.12 14.96 2.36
C LEU A 81 1.65 13.64 1.78
N HIS A 82 1.98 13.65 0.50
CA HIS A 82 2.74 12.60 -0.22
C HIS A 82 3.29 13.17 -1.53
N SER A 83 4.04 12.41 -2.31
CA SER A 83 4.72 12.92 -3.52
C SER A 83 3.76 13.59 -4.52
N ASP A 84 2.49 13.15 -4.62
CA ASP A 84 1.51 13.65 -5.59
C ASP A 84 0.50 14.64 -4.96
N MET A 85 0.81 15.17 -3.76
CA MET A 85 -0.12 16.01 -3.00
C MET A 85 -0.64 17.23 -3.77
N HIS A 86 0.20 17.88 -4.57
CA HIS A 86 -0.22 19.03 -5.38
C HIS A 86 -1.36 18.69 -6.33
N ALA A 87 -1.25 17.53 -7.01
CA ALA A 87 -2.31 17.03 -7.89
C ALA A 87 -3.60 16.73 -7.11
N GLU A 88 -3.47 16.17 -5.92
CA GLU A 88 -4.62 15.82 -5.09
C GLU A 88 -5.33 17.07 -4.52
N TYR A 89 -4.58 18.11 -4.13
CA TYR A 89 -5.17 19.37 -3.73
C TYR A 89 -5.89 20.08 -4.89
N VAL A 90 -5.30 20.10 -6.09
CA VAL A 90 -5.94 20.67 -7.28
C VAL A 90 -7.23 19.92 -7.64
N LYS A 91 -7.24 18.59 -7.59
CA LYS A 91 -8.46 17.78 -7.84
C LYS A 91 -9.59 18.10 -6.87
N ARG A 92 -9.28 18.47 -5.62
CA ARG A 92 -10.24 18.75 -4.55
C ARG A 92 -10.63 20.23 -4.42
N ALA A 93 -10.00 21.10 -5.22
CA ALA A 93 -10.26 22.55 -5.15
C ALA A 93 -11.59 22.99 -5.81
N ASP A 94 -12.31 22.08 -6.52
CA ASP A 94 -13.64 22.32 -7.10
C ASP A 94 -13.75 23.69 -7.80
N ASP A 95 -12.93 23.95 -8.84
CA ASP A 95 -12.83 25.22 -9.59
C ASP A 95 -12.38 26.45 -8.78
N GLN A 96 -12.02 26.30 -7.51
CA GLN A 96 -11.37 27.35 -6.75
C GLN A 96 -9.85 27.33 -6.99
N ASP A 97 -9.19 28.46 -6.74
CA ASP A 97 -7.74 28.52 -6.80
C ASP A 97 -7.09 27.60 -5.76
N LEU A 98 -5.96 27.01 -6.14
CA LEU A 98 -5.18 26.18 -5.23
C LEU A 98 -4.77 27.00 -4.01
N ASP A 99 -5.22 26.60 -2.82
CA ASP A 99 -4.78 27.22 -1.56
C ASP A 99 -3.32 26.79 -1.25
N LEU A 100 -2.37 27.56 -1.80
CA LEU A 100 -0.93 27.36 -1.60
C LEU A 100 -0.53 27.46 -0.13
N VAL A 101 -1.28 28.17 0.69
CA VAL A 101 -1.06 28.27 2.14
C VAL A 101 -1.33 26.92 2.80
N THR A 102 -2.46 26.29 2.49
CA THR A 102 -2.80 24.95 2.97
C THR A 102 -1.78 23.92 2.53
N VAL A 103 -1.34 23.95 1.27
CA VAL A 103 -0.29 23.04 0.74
C VAL A 103 1.03 23.23 1.49
N THR A 104 1.44 24.49 1.73
CA THR A 104 2.68 24.81 2.45
C THR A 104 2.60 24.35 3.91
N HIS A 105 1.46 24.57 4.58
CA HIS A 105 1.23 24.12 5.95
C HIS A 105 1.29 22.59 6.06
N ALA A 106 0.70 21.86 5.12
CA ALA A 106 0.77 20.40 5.09
C ALA A 106 2.22 19.91 4.91
N LYS A 107 2.97 20.50 3.96
CA LYS A 107 4.38 20.19 3.69
C LYS A 107 5.29 20.44 4.91
N ASN A 108 5.02 21.48 5.66
CA ASN A 108 5.78 21.84 6.86
C ASN A 108 5.27 21.15 8.14
N LEU A 109 4.34 20.19 8.01
CA LEU A 109 3.70 19.50 9.14
C LEU A 109 3.08 20.47 10.16
N SER A 110 2.65 21.66 9.76
CA SER A 110 2.09 22.67 10.68
C SER A 110 0.57 22.51 10.91
N MET A 111 -0.11 21.63 10.17
CA MET A 111 -1.52 21.32 10.39
C MET A 111 -1.76 20.59 11.71
N PRO A 112 -2.91 20.79 12.38
CA PRO A 112 -3.30 20.01 13.56
C PRO A 112 -3.36 18.51 13.31
N LEU A 113 -3.87 18.08 12.16
CA LEU A 113 -3.86 16.69 11.71
C LEU A 113 -3.25 16.61 10.31
N THR A 114 -2.31 15.70 10.08
CA THR A 114 -1.72 15.44 8.75
C THR A 114 -1.82 13.95 8.42
N VAL A 115 -2.37 13.61 7.27
CA VAL A 115 -2.37 12.26 6.72
C VAL A 115 -1.24 12.16 5.70
N THR A 116 -0.32 11.20 5.88
CA THR A 116 0.93 11.17 5.11
C THR A 116 1.48 9.77 4.92
N THR A 117 2.43 9.61 3.99
CA THR A 117 3.31 8.43 3.96
C THR A 117 4.41 8.58 5.01
N ILE A 118 4.84 7.45 5.59
CA ILE A 118 5.84 7.45 6.69
C ILE A 118 7.19 8.05 6.24
N ASP A 119 7.60 7.84 5.00
CA ASP A 119 8.84 8.37 4.43
C ASP A 119 8.90 9.90 4.41
N GLN A 120 7.76 10.59 4.42
CA GLN A 120 7.72 12.06 4.50
C GLN A 120 8.10 12.59 5.88
N ILE A 121 8.00 11.78 6.92
CA ILE A 121 8.22 12.23 8.30
C ILE A 121 9.43 11.58 8.96
N ILE A 122 9.84 10.35 8.57
CA ILE A 122 10.86 9.58 9.27
C ILE A 122 12.30 9.83 8.76
N ASP A 123 12.47 10.55 7.68
CA ASP A 123 13.77 10.84 7.06
C ASP A 123 14.76 11.56 7.98
N PHE A 124 14.26 12.27 9.01
CA PHE A 124 15.08 12.95 10.01
C PHE A 124 16.06 12.01 10.74
N VAL A 125 15.80 10.71 10.76
CA VAL A 125 16.68 9.68 11.32
C VAL A 125 18.06 9.67 10.64
N GLY A 126 18.15 10.16 9.40
CA GLY A 126 19.41 10.37 8.70
C GLY A 126 20.25 11.52 9.21
N LEU A 127 19.78 12.32 10.17
CA LEU A 127 20.48 13.42 10.82
C LEU A 127 21.18 14.41 9.84
N TYR A 128 20.62 14.55 8.63
CA TYR A 128 21.08 15.47 7.58
C TYR A 128 20.76 16.94 7.92
N PRO A 129 21.41 17.95 7.33
CA PRO A 129 21.14 19.35 7.64
C PRO A 129 19.65 19.73 7.51
N GLY A 130 19.07 20.25 8.60
CA GLY A 130 17.65 20.65 8.68
C GLY A 130 16.70 19.59 9.25
N PHE A 131 17.20 18.43 9.69
CA PHE A 131 16.41 17.38 10.34
C PHE A 131 15.70 17.87 11.62
N GLU A 132 16.29 18.83 12.31
CA GLU A 132 15.85 19.35 13.61
C GLU A 132 14.43 19.93 13.55
N MET A 133 14.09 20.64 12.48
CA MET A 133 12.76 21.24 12.30
C MET A 133 11.67 20.19 12.32
N LYS A 134 11.93 19.06 11.68
CA LYS A 134 11.00 17.93 11.63
C LYS A 134 10.93 17.23 12.98
N LEU A 135 12.06 16.91 13.59
CA LEU A 135 12.13 16.27 14.91
C LEU A 135 11.47 17.17 15.98
N ALA A 136 11.70 18.49 15.95
CA ALA A 136 11.05 19.44 16.86
C ALA A 136 9.51 19.38 16.72
N THR A 137 8.97 19.28 15.50
CA THR A 137 7.52 19.13 15.30
C THR A 137 7.01 17.78 15.82
N LEU A 138 7.76 16.72 15.59
CA LEU A 138 7.39 15.36 16.02
C LEU A 138 7.47 15.18 17.54
N SER A 139 8.32 15.96 18.23
CA SER A 139 8.51 15.87 19.69
C SER A 139 7.26 16.22 20.52
N TYR A 140 6.30 16.96 19.98
CA TYR A 140 5.01 17.27 20.61
C TYR A 140 3.81 16.72 19.84
N SER A 141 4.06 15.82 18.88
CA SER A 141 3.01 15.21 18.05
C SER A 141 2.71 13.78 18.50
N LYS A 142 1.51 13.32 18.16
CA LYS A 142 1.10 11.91 18.23
C LYS A 142 1.14 11.30 16.84
N ILE A 143 1.92 10.23 16.67
CA ILE A 143 2.14 9.58 15.38
C ILE A 143 1.37 8.26 15.36
N ILE A 144 0.49 8.10 14.39
CA ILE A 144 -0.28 6.90 14.16
C ILE A 144 0.34 6.19 12.97
N ILE A 145 0.74 4.92 13.14
CA ILE A 145 1.32 4.08 12.09
C ILE A 145 0.37 2.91 11.86
N ASP A 146 -0.28 2.90 10.71
CA ASP A 146 -1.12 1.79 10.27
C ASP A 146 -0.33 0.87 9.33
N GLU A 147 -0.56 -0.46 9.46
CA GLU A 147 0.02 -1.52 8.64
C GLU A 147 1.56 -1.48 8.56
N ILE A 148 2.23 -1.45 9.72
CA ILE A 148 3.70 -1.36 9.83
C ILE A 148 4.45 -2.49 9.10
N GLN A 149 3.84 -3.67 8.97
CA GLN A 149 4.43 -4.84 8.31
C GLN A 149 4.62 -4.66 6.79
N MET A 150 4.01 -3.64 6.18
CA MET A 150 4.14 -3.38 4.75
C MET A 150 5.43 -2.66 4.35
N TYR A 151 6.25 -2.27 5.32
CA TYR A 151 7.45 -1.49 5.03
C TYR A 151 8.67 -2.38 4.76
N SER A 152 9.52 -1.93 3.83
CA SER A 152 10.80 -2.58 3.54
C SER A 152 11.69 -2.62 4.79
N PRO A 153 12.66 -3.54 4.87
CA PRO A 153 13.50 -3.70 6.06
C PRO A 153 14.26 -2.43 6.43
N ARG A 154 14.76 -1.70 5.44
CA ARG A 154 15.43 -0.42 5.65
C ARG A 154 14.49 0.62 6.25
N LEU A 155 13.30 0.79 5.69
CA LEU A 155 12.32 1.75 6.19
C LEU A 155 11.77 1.33 7.56
N ALA A 156 11.59 0.03 7.81
CA ALA A 156 11.23 -0.52 9.11
C ALA A 156 12.26 -0.17 10.20
N ALA A 157 13.57 -0.27 9.91
CA ALA A 157 14.63 0.14 10.82
C ALA A 157 14.58 1.64 11.11
N PHE A 158 14.36 2.48 10.10
CA PHE A 158 14.16 3.92 10.26
C PHE A 158 12.95 4.26 11.13
N ILE A 159 11.84 3.53 10.95
CA ILE A 159 10.63 3.72 11.78
C ILE A 159 10.95 3.44 13.24
N VAL A 160 11.55 2.30 13.54
CA VAL A 160 11.86 1.90 14.93
C VAL A 160 12.81 2.91 15.58
N LEU A 161 13.88 3.31 14.90
CA LEU A 161 14.83 4.30 15.41
C LEU A 161 14.20 5.69 15.55
N GLY A 162 13.39 6.08 14.59
CA GLY A 162 12.66 7.35 14.64
C GLY A 162 11.67 7.40 15.81
N LEU A 163 10.97 6.30 16.10
CA LEU A 163 10.09 6.20 17.27
C LEU A 163 10.88 6.34 18.57
N LYS A 164 12.10 5.81 18.63
CA LYS A 164 13.01 6.05 19.78
C LYS A 164 13.29 7.54 19.96
N TYR A 165 13.75 8.24 18.93
CA TYR A 165 14.05 9.66 19.01
C TYR A 165 12.82 10.52 19.34
N ILE A 166 11.68 10.23 18.71
CA ILE A 166 10.41 10.92 18.95
C ILE A 166 9.98 10.75 20.42
N THR A 167 10.07 9.53 20.95
CA THR A 167 9.68 9.24 22.34
C THR A 167 10.62 9.89 23.34
N ASP A 168 11.92 9.86 23.11
CA ASP A 168 12.93 10.52 23.97
C ASP A 168 12.71 12.04 24.03
N MET A 169 12.18 12.64 22.96
CA MET A 169 11.89 14.08 22.88
C MET A 169 10.47 14.43 23.39
N GLY A 170 9.65 13.44 23.82
CA GLY A 170 8.33 13.68 24.40
C GLY A 170 7.14 13.41 23.48
N GLY A 171 7.35 13.16 22.20
CA GLY A 171 6.30 12.73 21.27
C GLY A 171 5.78 11.33 21.59
N LYS A 172 4.66 10.95 20.98
CA LYS A 172 4.01 9.66 21.23
C LYS A 172 3.66 8.94 19.95
N PHE A 173 3.52 7.62 20.03
CA PHE A 173 3.14 6.83 18.89
C PHE A 173 2.06 5.78 19.22
N LEU A 174 1.30 5.44 18.18
CA LEU A 174 0.36 4.32 18.16
C LEU A 174 0.62 3.50 16.89
N ILE A 175 1.10 2.28 17.06
CA ILE A 175 1.17 1.29 15.98
C ILE A 175 -0.11 0.47 16.01
N MET A 176 -0.81 0.40 14.87
CA MET A 176 -1.98 -0.46 14.69
C MET A 176 -1.79 -1.35 13.48
N THR A 177 -2.07 -2.63 13.61
CA THR A 177 -2.02 -3.57 12.50
C THR A 177 -2.90 -4.78 12.75
N ALA A 178 -3.31 -5.47 11.69
CA ALA A 178 -4.00 -6.76 11.82
C ALA A 178 -3.00 -7.89 12.12
N THR A 179 -1.78 -7.77 11.65
CA THR A 179 -0.70 -8.76 11.81
C THR A 179 0.60 -8.04 12.17
N LEU A 180 1.25 -8.43 13.25
CA LEU A 180 2.45 -7.77 13.76
C LEU A 180 3.63 -8.74 13.78
N PRO A 181 4.62 -8.58 12.88
CA PRO A 181 5.86 -9.34 12.97
C PRO A 181 6.58 -9.09 14.32
N PRO A 182 7.06 -10.14 15.01
CA PRO A 182 7.75 -10.02 16.31
C PRO A 182 8.92 -9.04 16.30
N LEU A 183 9.62 -8.94 15.19
CA LEU A 183 10.76 -8.05 14.95
C LEU A 183 10.56 -6.63 15.46
N PHE A 184 9.38 -6.03 15.25
CA PHE A 184 9.11 -4.65 15.65
C PHE A 184 9.06 -4.49 17.15
N VAL A 185 8.38 -5.42 17.85
CA VAL A 185 8.29 -5.43 19.32
C VAL A 185 9.65 -5.67 19.94
N GLU A 186 10.41 -6.62 19.42
CA GLU A 186 11.77 -6.93 19.86
C GLU A 186 12.72 -5.74 19.69
N ALA A 187 12.67 -5.08 18.52
CA ALA A 187 13.53 -3.93 18.25
C ALA A 187 13.18 -2.72 19.13
N LEU A 188 11.90 -2.42 19.35
CA LEU A 188 11.48 -1.36 20.28
C LEU A 188 11.94 -1.64 21.71
N LYS A 189 11.82 -2.90 22.18
CA LYS A 189 12.31 -3.31 23.51
C LYS A 189 13.84 -3.19 23.61
N ARG A 190 14.58 -3.62 22.58
CA ARG A 190 16.06 -3.54 22.52
C ARG A 190 16.57 -2.09 22.55
N LEU A 191 15.75 -1.14 22.09
CA LEU A 191 16.05 0.30 22.15
C LEU A 191 15.48 1.00 23.40
N ASP A 192 14.95 0.25 24.36
CA ASP A 192 14.32 0.79 25.58
C ASP A 192 13.21 1.82 25.30
N VAL A 193 12.43 1.62 24.24
CA VAL A 193 11.27 2.45 23.93
C VAL A 193 10.09 2.01 24.76
N PRO A 194 9.52 2.85 25.64
CA PRO A 194 8.36 2.49 26.46
C PRO A 194 7.08 2.44 25.60
N PHE A 195 6.32 1.36 25.71
CA PHE A 195 5.00 1.21 25.08
C PHE A 195 4.12 0.19 25.83
N GLU A 196 2.82 0.34 25.71
CA GLU A 196 1.83 -0.63 26.15
C GLU A 196 1.41 -1.52 24.97
N LYS A 197 1.35 -2.83 25.20
CA LYS A 197 0.83 -3.81 24.25
C LYS A 197 -0.19 -4.69 24.98
N PRO A 198 -1.47 -4.67 24.56
CA PRO A 198 -2.47 -5.58 25.12
C PRO A 198 -2.07 -7.05 24.94
N ASP A 199 -2.36 -7.88 25.93
CA ASP A 199 -2.07 -9.32 25.88
C ASP A 199 -2.91 -10.04 24.83
N LYS A 200 -4.11 -9.53 24.56
CA LYS A 200 -5.03 -10.10 23.57
C LYS A 200 -5.29 -9.10 22.45
N PRO A 201 -5.45 -9.59 21.22
CA PRO A 201 -5.83 -8.76 20.10
C PRO A 201 -7.30 -8.33 20.21
N PHE A 202 -7.61 -7.21 19.59
CA PHE A 202 -8.99 -6.74 19.43
C PHE A 202 -9.62 -7.37 18.18
N LEU A 203 -10.58 -8.24 18.37
CA LEU A 203 -11.23 -8.97 17.29
C LEU A 203 -12.60 -8.39 16.96
N LYS A 204 -12.88 -8.25 15.65
CA LYS A 204 -14.23 -7.94 15.21
C LYS A 204 -15.15 -9.12 15.50
N ARG A 205 -16.29 -8.84 16.11
CA ARG A 205 -17.30 -9.84 16.51
C ARG A 205 -18.56 -9.67 15.66
N ASN A 206 -19.29 -10.77 15.47
CA ASN A 206 -20.60 -10.78 14.84
C ASN A 206 -21.71 -10.41 15.85
N SER A 207 -22.98 -10.46 15.41
CA SER A 207 -24.14 -10.19 16.25
C SER A 207 -24.26 -11.07 17.50
N ASP A 208 -23.71 -12.28 17.45
CA ASP A 208 -23.73 -13.27 18.54
C ASP A 208 -22.50 -13.15 19.45
N ASN A 209 -21.76 -12.04 19.33
CA ASN A 209 -20.54 -11.75 20.06
C ASN A 209 -19.42 -12.79 19.87
N GLN A 210 -19.44 -13.50 18.74
CA GLN A 210 -18.40 -14.45 18.37
C GLN A 210 -17.43 -13.83 17.35
N PRO A 211 -16.13 -14.19 17.35
CA PRO A 211 -15.21 -13.79 16.28
C PRO A 211 -15.76 -14.16 14.89
N ILE A 212 -15.67 -13.23 13.95
CA ILE A 212 -16.15 -13.45 12.58
C ILE A 212 -15.30 -14.53 11.91
N LYS A 213 -15.95 -15.53 11.32
CA LYS A 213 -15.33 -16.59 10.53
C LYS A 213 -15.48 -16.25 9.05
N ARG A 214 -14.39 -16.19 8.29
CA ARG A 214 -14.43 -15.66 6.92
C ARG A 214 -13.78 -16.56 5.88
N HIS A 215 -12.73 -17.29 6.24
CA HIS A 215 -11.83 -17.87 5.26
C HIS A 215 -11.56 -19.34 5.57
N VAL A 216 -11.88 -20.21 4.63
CA VAL A 216 -11.37 -21.58 4.58
C VAL A 216 -10.33 -21.63 3.48
N MET A 217 -9.08 -21.94 3.83
CA MET A 217 -7.93 -21.87 2.94
C MET A 217 -7.54 -23.25 2.41
N GLN A 218 -7.32 -23.33 1.11
CA GLN A 218 -6.71 -24.49 0.46
C GLN A 218 -5.39 -24.09 -0.22
N ILE A 219 -4.33 -24.83 0.06
CA ILE A 219 -3.05 -24.66 -0.62
C ILE A 219 -2.94 -25.66 -1.75
N VAL A 220 -2.57 -25.16 -2.92
CA VAL A 220 -2.43 -25.93 -4.16
C VAL A 220 -0.98 -25.82 -4.61
N GLU A 221 -0.23 -26.93 -4.52
CA GLU A 221 1.17 -27.00 -4.92
C GLU A 221 1.32 -27.20 -6.43
N LYS A 222 0.80 -26.24 -7.19
CA LYS A 222 0.80 -26.17 -8.65
C LYS A 222 0.82 -24.73 -9.11
N ASP A 223 0.99 -24.52 -10.40
CA ASP A 223 0.78 -23.24 -11.05
C ASP A 223 -0.70 -22.84 -11.03
N LEU A 224 -0.92 -21.52 -10.89
CA LEU A 224 -2.24 -20.91 -11.06
C LEU A 224 -2.55 -20.83 -12.56
N THR A 225 -3.54 -21.63 -12.99
CA THR A 225 -3.99 -21.71 -14.38
C THR A 225 -5.49 -21.40 -14.51
N LYS A 226 -5.92 -21.10 -15.73
CA LYS A 226 -7.35 -20.89 -16.04
C LYS A 226 -8.20 -22.10 -15.65
N GLU A 227 -7.73 -23.32 -15.91
CA GLU A 227 -8.44 -24.57 -15.65
C GLU A 227 -8.71 -24.77 -14.16
N GLU A 228 -7.74 -24.42 -13.29
CA GLU A 228 -7.92 -24.47 -11.83
C GLU A 228 -8.94 -23.43 -11.35
N ILE A 229 -8.92 -22.23 -11.91
CA ILE A 229 -9.87 -21.16 -11.57
C ILE A 229 -11.30 -21.57 -11.94
N LEU A 230 -11.50 -22.11 -13.14
CA LEU A 230 -12.84 -22.44 -13.66
C LEU A 230 -13.55 -23.53 -12.86
N LYS A 231 -12.83 -24.38 -12.13
CA LYS A 231 -13.44 -25.40 -11.24
C LYS A 231 -14.34 -24.80 -10.15
N HIS A 232 -14.07 -23.55 -9.74
CA HIS A 232 -14.69 -22.94 -8.57
C HIS A 232 -15.26 -21.53 -8.82
N ALA A 233 -15.17 -21.02 -10.08
CA ALA A 233 -15.50 -19.65 -10.41
C ALA A 233 -16.98 -19.37 -10.74
N LEU A 234 -17.80 -20.41 -10.98
CA LEU A 234 -19.15 -20.26 -11.52
C LEU A 234 -20.07 -19.46 -10.59
N ASN A 235 -20.75 -18.45 -11.14
CA ASN A 235 -21.76 -17.61 -10.47
C ASN A 235 -21.26 -16.90 -9.20
N ARG A 236 -19.97 -16.54 -9.14
CA ARG A 236 -19.33 -15.87 -8.00
C ARG A 236 -18.59 -14.60 -8.45
N LYS A 237 -18.35 -13.70 -7.50
CA LYS A 237 -17.35 -12.64 -7.66
C LYS A 237 -15.99 -13.24 -7.36
N VAL A 238 -15.17 -13.38 -8.37
CA VAL A 238 -13.86 -14.03 -8.28
C VAL A 238 -12.75 -12.98 -8.35
N LEU A 239 -11.90 -12.98 -7.35
CA LEU A 239 -10.69 -12.17 -7.32
C LEU A 239 -9.47 -13.08 -7.54
N ILE A 240 -8.63 -12.70 -8.49
CA ILE A 240 -7.37 -13.40 -8.78
C ILE A 240 -6.24 -12.42 -8.54
N ILE A 241 -5.32 -12.76 -7.63
CA ILE A 241 -4.17 -11.92 -7.32
C ILE A 241 -2.90 -12.72 -7.61
N VAL A 242 -2.11 -12.23 -8.57
CA VAL A 242 -0.82 -12.81 -8.93
C VAL A 242 0.32 -11.87 -8.56
N ASN A 243 1.51 -12.41 -8.46
CA ASN A 243 2.65 -11.65 -7.98
C ASN A 243 3.26 -10.74 -9.05
N THR A 244 3.08 -11.03 -10.34
CA THR A 244 3.67 -10.26 -11.43
C THR A 244 2.66 -9.79 -12.46
N VAL A 245 2.93 -8.65 -13.10
CA VAL A 245 2.10 -8.12 -14.18
C VAL A 245 2.09 -9.06 -15.38
N THR A 246 3.22 -9.64 -15.72
CA THR A 246 3.32 -10.60 -16.84
C THR A 246 2.44 -11.82 -16.60
N LYS A 247 2.41 -12.39 -15.40
CA LYS A 247 1.50 -13.51 -15.06
C LYS A 247 0.03 -13.08 -15.15
N ALA A 248 -0.30 -11.85 -14.70
CA ALA A 248 -1.64 -11.31 -14.82
C ALA A 248 -2.10 -11.19 -16.29
N GLN A 249 -1.23 -10.67 -17.15
CA GLN A 249 -1.48 -10.54 -18.59
C GLN A 249 -1.62 -11.91 -19.27
N GLN A 250 -0.74 -12.88 -18.94
CA GLN A 250 -0.82 -14.25 -19.47
C GLN A 250 -2.14 -14.95 -19.09
N LEU A 251 -2.56 -14.85 -17.82
CA LEU A 251 -3.84 -15.38 -17.38
C LEU A 251 -5.01 -14.70 -18.10
N TYR A 252 -4.99 -13.38 -18.21
CA TYR A 252 -6.00 -12.62 -18.95
C TYR A 252 -6.13 -13.10 -20.39
N GLN A 253 -5.00 -13.26 -21.10
CA GLN A 253 -4.96 -13.80 -22.47
C GLN A 253 -5.56 -15.22 -22.55
N ALA A 254 -5.26 -16.08 -21.57
CA ALA A 254 -5.82 -17.44 -21.53
C ALA A 254 -7.35 -17.45 -21.42
N PHE A 255 -7.96 -16.44 -20.79
CA PHE A 255 -9.42 -16.31 -20.70
C PHE A 255 -10.06 -15.73 -21.96
N GLN A 256 -9.33 -15.01 -22.82
CA GLN A 256 -9.89 -14.41 -24.05
C GLN A 256 -10.51 -15.44 -25.02
N ALA A 257 -10.09 -16.70 -24.92
CA ALA A 257 -10.67 -17.80 -25.69
C ALA A 257 -11.99 -18.36 -25.09
N THR A 258 -12.52 -17.72 -24.06
CA THR A 258 -13.76 -18.14 -23.35
C THR A 258 -14.81 -17.04 -23.46
N GLU A 259 -16.09 -17.38 -23.26
CA GLU A 259 -17.20 -16.42 -23.19
C GLU A 259 -17.35 -15.75 -21.80
N ILE A 260 -16.38 -15.96 -20.90
CA ILE A 260 -16.43 -15.45 -19.53
C ILE A 260 -15.90 -14.01 -19.52
N ASP A 261 -16.66 -13.13 -18.89
CA ASP A 261 -16.25 -11.72 -18.69
C ASP A 261 -15.13 -11.65 -17.63
N VAL A 262 -13.95 -11.25 -18.07
CA VAL A 262 -12.74 -11.13 -17.26
C VAL A 262 -12.13 -9.75 -17.42
N SER A 263 -11.88 -9.09 -16.31
CA SER A 263 -11.24 -7.78 -16.26
C SER A 263 -9.82 -7.88 -15.68
N LEU A 264 -8.95 -6.96 -16.10
CA LEU A 264 -7.53 -6.91 -15.69
C LEU A 264 -7.19 -5.55 -15.10
N LEU A 265 -6.49 -5.55 -13.93
CA LEU A 265 -6.00 -4.34 -13.27
C LEU A 265 -4.57 -4.53 -12.75
N HIS A 266 -3.64 -3.71 -13.19
CA HIS A 266 -2.25 -3.67 -12.69
C HIS A 266 -1.59 -2.30 -12.90
N GLY A 267 -0.36 -2.13 -12.43
CA GLY A 267 0.36 -0.85 -12.45
C GLY A 267 0.76 -0.33 -13.84
N ARG A 268 0.71 -1.17 -14.89
CA ARG A 268 1.17 -0.79 -16.25
C ARG A 268 0.06 -0.27 -17.17
N PHE A 269 -1.03 0.26 -16.63
CA PHE A 269 -2.00 1.06 -17.38
C PHE A 269 -1.65 2.54 -17.31
N ILE A 270 -1.99 3.33 -18.36
CA ILE A 270 -1.97 4.78 -18.24
C ILE A 270 -2.90 5.22 -17.11
N SER A 271 -2.59 6.36 -16.49
CA SER A 271 -3.31 6.82 -15.31
C SER A 271 -4.82 6.93 -15.53
N GLN A 272 -5.26 7.30 -16.74
CA GLN A 272 -6.68 7.37 -17.09
C GLN A 272 -7.33 5.98 -17.07
N HIS A 273 -6.82 5.02 -17.84
CA HIS A 273 -7.41 3.68 -17.95
C HIS A 273 -7.33 2.93 -16.62
N ARG A 274 -6.24 3.14 -15.86
CA ARG A 274 -6.09 2.58 -14.54
C ARG A 274 -7.21 3.05 -13.62
N LYS A 275 -7.52 4.35 -13.61
CA LYS A 275 -8.60 4.89 -12.80
C LYS A 275 -9.96 4.32 -13.18
N GLU A 276 -10.26 4.22 -14.47
CA GLU A 276 -11.51 3.62 -14.97
C GLU A 276 -11.68 2.17 -14.49
N LYS A 277 -10.58 1.38 -14.52
CA LYS A 277 -10.57 0.00 -14.02
C LYS A 277 -10.67 -0.07 -12.47
N GLU A 278 -10.02 0.84 -11.75
CA GLU A 278 -10.16 0.96 -10.30
C GLU A 278 -11.61 1.29 -9.91
N ASP A 279 -12.28 2.20 -10.61
CA ASP A 279 -13.68 2.52 -10.39
C ASP A 279 -14.61 1.33 -10.71
N ALA A 280 -14.29 0.56 -11.74
CA ALA A 280 -15.05 -0.64 -12.13
C ALA A 280 -14.93 -1.77 -11.10
N ILE A 281 -13.71 -2.09 -10.61
CA ILE A 281 -13.53 -3.12 -9.56
C ILE A 281 -14.19 -2.70 -8.25
N LEU A 282 -14.14 -1.42 -7.90
CA LEU A 282 -14.85 -0.87 -6.73
C LEU A 282 -16.36 -1.05 -6.86
N LYS A 283 -16.92 -0.84 -8.05
CA LYS A 283 -18.36 -1.01 -8.32
C LYS A 283 -18.79 -2.47 -8.17
N LEU A 284 -18.05 -3.41 -8.77
CA LEU A 284 -18.32 -4.85 -8.65
C LEU A 284 -18.12 -5.33 -7.20
N GLY A 285 -17.06 -4.87 -6.55
CA GLY A 285 -16.71 -5.25 -5.18
C GLY A 285 -17.65 -4.70 -4.10
N LYS A 286 -18.64 -3.85 -4.42
CA LYS A 286 -19.65 -3.45 -3.45
C LYS A 286 -20.51 -4.64 -3.03
N ARG A 287 -20.81 -4.74 -1.73
CA ARG A 287 -21.66 -5.80 -1.17
C ARG A 287 -23.05 -5.86 -1.79
N ILE A 288 -23.63 -4.70 -2.10
CA ILE A 288 -24.98 -4.59 -2.70
C ILE A 288 -25.03 -4.99 -4.17
N CYS A 289 -23.89 -5.11 -4.86
CA CYS A 289 -23.84 -5.57 -6.25
C CYS A 289 -24.04 -7.08 -6.29
N THR A 290 -25.05 -7.55 -6.99
CA THR A 290 -25.34 -8.98 -7.24
C THR A 290 -24.67 -9.51 -8.51
N CYS A 291 -23.89 -8.67 -9.21
CA CYS A 291 -23.18 -9.06 -10.41
C CYS A 291 -22.09 -10.08 -10.10
N THR A 292 -21.85 -10.98 -11.02
CA THR A 292 -20.72 -11.93 -10.99
C THR A 292 -19.66 -11.49 -11.99
N GLY A 293 -18.43 -11.97 -11.85
CA GLY A 293 -17.33 -11.65 -12.75
C GLY A 293 -15.96 -12.02 -12.17
N ILE A 294 -14.97 -12.05 -13.02
CA ILE A 294 -13.60 -12.38 -12.67
C ILE A 294 -12.73 -11.13 -12.82
N TRP A 295 -11.99 -10.80 -11.77
CA TRP A 295 -10.97 -9.76 -11.80
C TRP A 295 -9.59 -10.37 -11.57
N ILE A 296 -8.68 -10.14 -12.51
CA ILE A 296 -7.27 -10.49 -12.40
C ILE A 296 -6.51 -9.21 -12.03
N THR A 297 -5.69 -9.29 -11.00
CA THR A 297 -4.93 -8.13 -10.52
C THR A 297 -3.59 -8.55 -9.91
N THR A 298 -2.75 -7.57 -9.59
CA THR A 298 -1.54 -7.72 -8.80
C THR A 298 -1.75 -7.16 -7.39
N GLN A 299 -0.69 -6.91 -6.64
CA GLN A 299 -0.72 -6.40 -5.26
C GLN A 299 -1.46 -5.06 -5.09
N LEU A 300 -1.86 -4.40 -6.16
CA LEU A 300 -2.57 -3.10 -6.11
C LEU A 300 -3.81 -3.10 -5.22
N VAL A 301 -4.49 -4.24 -5.11
CA VAL A 301 -5.72 -4.37 -4.31
C VAL A 301 -5.47 -4.82 -2.87
N GLU A 302 -4.23 -5.13 -2.48
CA GLU A 302 -3.88 -5.54 -1.11
C GLU A 302 -4.16 -4.44 -0.09
N ALA A 303 -3.95 -3.19 -0.46
CA ALA A 303 -4.12 -2.09 0.46
C ALA A 303 -5.30 -1.18 0.07
N SER A 304 -6.07 -0.81 1.08
CA SER A 304 -7.05 0.30 1.09
C SER A 304 -8.18 0.30 0.07
N VAL A 305 -8.36 -0.76 -0.71
CA VAL A 305 -9.50 -0.90 -1.61
C VAL A 305 -10.66 -1.55 -0.83
N ASN A 306 -11.80 -0.86 -0.78
CA ASN A 306 -12.99 -1.40 -0.09
C ASN A 306 -13.81 -2.27 -1.05
N ILE A 307 -13.34 -3.52 -1.26
CA ILE A 307 -13.99 -4.53 -2.09
C ILE A 307 -14.31 -5.77 -1.28
N ASP A 308 -15.37 -6.47 -1.65
CA ASP A 308 -15.83 -7.72 -1.03
C ASP A 308 -16.20 -8.74 -2.13
N PHE A 309 -15.31 -9.69 -2.34
CA PHE A 309 -15.45 -10.79 -3.29
C PHE A 309 -15.89 -12.08 -2.59
N ASP A 310 -16.25 -13.12 -3.37
CA ASP A 310 -16.71 -14.40 -2.84
C ASP A 310 -15.61 -15.45 -2.77
N VAL A 311 -14.65 -15.40 -3.70
CA VAL A 311 -13.54 -16.36 -3.82
C VAL A 311 -12.25 -15.64 -4.20
N LEU A 312 -11.16 -16.04 -3.58
CA LEU A 312 -9.80 -15.62 -3.92
C LEU A 312 -9.01 -16.80 -4.51
N PHE A 313 -8.38 -16.55 -5.66
CA PHE A 313 -7.28 -17.35 -6.18
C PHE A 313 -6.03 -16.49 -6.12
N THR A 314 -4.97 -16.97 -5.49
CA THR A 314 -3.76 -16.15 -5.37
C THR A 314 -2.49 -16.99 -5.46
N GLU A 315 -1.46 -16.44 -6.09
CA GLU A 315 -0.10 -16.95 -5.90
C GLU A 315 0.37 -16.60 -4.49
N LEU A 316 1.14 -17.48 -3.86
CA LEU A 316 1.78 -17.18 -2.59
C LEU A 316 2.94 -16.20 -2.81
N SER A 317 2.97 -15.13 -2.03
CA SER A 317 4.16 -14.28 -1.83
C SER A 317 4.78 -14.56 -0.46
N ASP A 318 4.09 -14.12 0.59
CA ASP A 318 4.40 -14.35 1.99
C ASP A 318 3.11 -14.40 2.81
N ALA A 319 3.19 -14.75 4.08
CA ALA A 319 2.01 -14.87 4.94
C ALA A 319 1.31 -13.52 5.17
N SER A 320 2.05 -12.43 5.34
CA SER A 320 1.46 -11.10 5.58
C SER A 320 0.72 -10.57 4.35
N GLY A 321 1.31 -10.67 3.17
CA GLY A 321 0.68 -10.33 1.91
C GLY A 321 -0.57 -11.17 1.65
N LEU A 322 -0.49 -12.49 1.89
CA LEU A 322 -1.64 -13.38 1.79
C LEU A 322 -2.82 -12.92 2.66
N PHE A 323 -2.58 -12.57 3.93
CA PHE A 323 -3.66 -12.13 4.83
C PHE A 323 -4.30 -10.81 4.41
N GLN A 324 -3.55 -9.91 3.76
CA GLN A 324 -4.10 -8.70 3.17
C GLN A 324 -4.98 -9.00 1.96
N ARG A 325 -4.57 -9.93 1.09
CA ARG A 325 -5.38 -10.45 -0.04
C ARG A 325 -6.67 -11.11 0.45
N MET A 326 -6.59 -11.97 1.46
CA MET A 326 -7.75 -12.59 2.11
C MET A 326 -8.72 -11.56 2.67
N GLY A 327 -8.24 -10.42 3.15
CA GLY A 327 -9.07 -9.30 3.61
C GLY A 327 -9.95 -8.65 2.53
N ARG A 328 -9.88 -9.08 1.26
CA ARG A 328 -10.72 -8.64 0.13
C ARG A 328 -11.88 -9.59 -0.19
N VAL A 329 -11.97 -10.68 0.56
CA VAL A 329 -13.00 -11.72 0.39
C VAL A 329 -13.74 -11.89 1.72
N TYR A 330 -15.06 -11.94 1.69
CA TYR A 330 -15.90 -12.00 2.90
C TYR A 330 -15.50 -10.95 3.95
N ARG A 331 -15.22 -9.73 3.50
CA ARG A 331 -14.63 -8.67 4.33
C ARG A 331 -15.45 -8.32 5.58
N GLU A 332 -16.79 -8.31 5.45
CA GLU A 332 -17.72 -7.90 6.51
C GLU A 332 -18.83 -8.89 6.80
N ARG A 333 -18.71 -10.11 6.29
CA ARG A 333 -19.73 -11.18 6.42
C ARG A 333 -19.11 -12.47 6.92
N ASP A 334 -19.88 -13.24 7.66
CA ASP A 334 -19.50 -14.59 8.06
C ASP A 334 -19.56 -15.56 6.87
N TYR A 335 -18.65 -16.51 6.87
CA TYR A 335 -18.62 -17.62 5.93
C TYR A 335 -18.98 -18.91 6.68
N PHE A 336 -20.09 -19.52 6.31
CA PHE A 336 -20.65 -20.70 7.00
C PHE A 336 -20.43 -22.00 6.24
N GLU A 337 -19.90 -21.94 5.02
CA GLU A 337 -19.62 -23.13 4.23
C GLU A 337 -18.27 -23.74 4.67
N ASN A 338 -18.18 -25.08 4.63
CA ASN A 338 -16.94 -25.79 4.95
C ASN A 338 -16.09 -26.09 3.71
N VAL A 339 -16.35 -25.40 2.60
CA VAL A 339 -15.55 -25.50 1.37
C VAL A 339 -14.57 -24.34 1.28
N PRO A 340 -13.40 -24.51 0.66
CA PRO A 340 -12.47 -23.42 0.50
C PRO A 340 -13.04 -22.23 -0.30
N ASN A 341 -12.81 -21.02 0.20
CA ASN A 341 -13.05 -19.77 -0.53
C ASN A 341 -11.75 -18.98 -0.77
N ILE A 342 -10.62 -19.51 -0.29
CA ILE A 342 -9.28 -18.99 -0.51
C ILE A 342 -8.41 -20.12 -1.08
N TYR A 343 -7.94 -19.95 -2.30
CA TYR A 343 -7.06 -20.90 -3.00
C TYR A 343 -5.70 -20.27 -3.19
N VAL A 344 -4.66 -20.86 -2.55
CA VAL A 344 -3.29 -20.33 -2.54
C VAL A 344 -2.40 -21.24 -3.36
N PHE A 345 -1.83 -20.73 -4.44
CA PHE A 345 -0.95 -21.45 -5.35
C PHE A 345 0.51 -21.18 -5.04
N THR A 346 1.27 -22.24 -4.82
CA THR A 346 2.70 -22.14 -4.49
C THR A 346 3.61 -22.25 -5.72
N GLY A 347 3.03 -22.39 -6.93
CA GLY A 347 3.75 -22.50 -8.19
C GLY A 347 4.39 -23.86 -8.42
N GLU A 348 4.89 -24.07 -9.61
CA GLU A 348 5.69 -25.25 -9.97
C GLU A 348 6.77 -24.83 -10.98
N PRO A 349 8.07 -24.70 -10.56
CA PRO A 349 8.58 -24.96 -9.21
C PRO A 349 8.30 -23.83 -8.18
N LEU A 350 8.06 -22.58 -8.61
CA LEU A 350 7.84 -21.41 -7.77
C LEU A 350 6.77 -20.50 -8.38
N PRO A 351 6.03 -19.72 -7.57
CA PRO A 351 5.10 -18.73 -8.10
C PRO A 351 5.84 -17.59 -8.82
N SER A 352 5.12 -16.85 -9.64
CA SER A 352 5.72 -15.76 -10.41
C SER A 352 6.40 -14.72 -9.50
N GLY A 353 7.56 -14.22 -9.92
CA GLY A 353 8.32 -13.21 -9.16
C GLY A 353 9.03 -13.73 -7.91
N ILE A 354 8.89 -15.00 -7.53
CA ILE A 354 9.63 -15.60 -6.42
C ILE A 354 10.87 -16.31 -6.99
N ALA A 355 12.03 -16.02 -6.41
CA ALA A 355 13.28 -16.61 -6.80
C ALA A 355 14.29 -16.63 -5.62
N ASN A 356 15.15 -17.63 -5.56
CA ASN A 356 16.26 -17.66 -4.59
C ASN A 356 17.41 -16.74 -5.06
N THR A 357 17.08 -15.47 -5.28
CA THR A 357 18.02 -14.42 -5.69
C THR A 357 17.54 -13.07 -5.15
N ARG A 358 18.42 -12.06 -5.15
CA ARG A 358 18.07 -10.67 -4.79
C ARG A 358 17.02 -10.02 -5.72
N ARG A 359 16.58 -10.72 -6.75
CA ARG A 359 15.55 -10.25 -7.71
C ARG A 359 14.15 -10.77 -7.36
N SER A 360 14.00 -11.46 -6.25
CA SER A 360 12.71 -11.90 -5.75
C SER A 360 11.89 -10.71 -5.22
N ILE A 361 10.57 -10.74 -5.44
CA ILE A 361 9.64 -9.73 -4.92
C ILE A 361 9.50 -9.79 -3.39
N VAL A 362 9.79 -10.94 -2.80
CA VAL A 362 9.82 -11.20 -1.36
C VAL A 362 11.09 -11.98 -1.06
N ASP A 363 11.65 -11.79 0.12
CA ASP A 363 12.77 -12.60 0.60
C ASP A 363 12.44 -14.09 0.49
N TYR A 364 13.30 -14.85 -0.16
CA TYR A 364 13.07 -16.27 -0.41
C TYR A 364 12.91 -17.09 0.88
N THR A 365 13.67 -16.74 1.93
CA THR A 365 13.55 -17.40 3.24
C THR A 365 12.16 -17.15 3.87
N ILE A 366 11.63 -15.93 3.73
CA ILE A 366 10.27 -15.59 4.19
C ILE A 366 9.22 -16.38 3.39
N TYR A 367 9.39 -16.49 2.06
CA TYR A 367 8.49 -17.29 1.23
C TYR A 367 8.47 -18.76 1.64
N GLU A 368 9.65 -19.40 1.74
CA GLU A 368 9.76 -20.82 2.12
C GLU A 368 9.15 -21.07 3.51
N LYS A 369 9.45 -20.19 4.48
CA LYS A 369 8.89 -20.32 5.82
C LYS A 369 7.37 -20.09 5.85
N SER A 370 6.89 -19.14 5.04
CA SER A 370 5.44 -18.93 4.88
C SER A 370 4.77 -20.17 4.31
N LYS A 371 5.33 -20.77 3.26
CA LYS A 371 4.83 -22.02 2.66
C LYS A 371 4.79 -23.16 3.69
N GLU A 372 5.91 -23.39 4.38
CA GLU A 372 6.04 -24.45 5.40
C GLU A 372 4.96 -24.34 6.49
N VAL A 373 4.79 -23.14 7.06
CA VAL A 373 3.83 -22.92 8.14
C VAL A 373 2.39 -23.01 7.62
N LEU A 374 2.08 -22.39 6.48
CA LEU A 374 0.74 -22.37 5.91
C LEU A 374 0.24 -23.78 5.52
N LEU A 375 1.11 -24.69 5.09
CA LEU A 375 0.75 -26.09 4.78
C LEU A 375 0.16 -26.82 5.99
N GLN A 376 0.52 -26.46 7.22
CA GLN A 376 -0.04 -27.05 8.44
C GLN A 376 -1.53 -26.66 8.65
N TYR A 377 -1.97 -25.59 8.01
CA TYR A 377 -3.34 -25.07 8.08
C TYR A 377 -4.15 -25.32 6.81
N ASN A 378 -3.69 -26.24 5.95
CA ASN A 378 -4.36 -26.56 4.69
C ASN A 378 -5.78 -27.14 4.94
N ASN A 379 -6.76 -26.68 4.18
CA ASN A 379 -8.19 -27.01 4.32
C ASN A 379 -8.79 -26.69 5.70
N GLN A 380 -8.26 -25.68 6.38
CA GLN A 380 -8.75 -25.25 7.67
C GLN A 380 -9.35 -23.84 7.62
N LEU A 381 -10.18 -23.56 8.61
CA LEU A 381 -10.66 -22.20 8.87
C LEU A 381 -9.51 -21.36 9.42
N ILE A 382 -9.26 -20.22 8.78
CA ILE A 382 -8.25 -19.26 9.17
C ILE A 382 -8.94 -18.05 9.81
N ASP A 383 -9.02 -18.04 11.12
CA ASP A 383 -9.52 -16.90 11.89
C ASP A 383 -8.38 -15.89 12.18
N GLU A 384 -8.73 -14.79 12.83
CA GLU A 384 -7.74 -13.72 13.11
C GLU A 384 -6.67 -14.16 14.11
N GLN A 385 -7.00 -15.06 15.07
CA GLN A 385 -6.00 -15.62 15.99
C GLN A 385 -5.00 -16.51 15.24
N THR A 386 -5.51 -17.40 14.39
CA THR A 386 -4.68 -18.27 13.55
C THR A 386 -3.72 -17.46 12.66
N LYS A 387 -4.19 -16.33 12.09
CA LYS A 387 -3.30 -15.44 11.32
C LYS A 387 -2.15 -14.90 12.14
N MET A 388 -2.40 -14.51 13.38
CA MET A 388 -1.35 -14.00 14.28
C MET A 388 -0.35 -15.10 14.65
N ASP A 389 -0.85 -16.29 14.97
CA ASP A 389 0.00 -17.44 15.29
C ASP A 389 0.90 -17.81 14.10
N ILE A 390 0.37 -17.76 12.87
CA ILE A 390 1.14 -17.96 11.64
C ILE A 390 2.20 -16.86 11.48
N VAL A 391 1.85 -15.58 11.68
CA VAL A 391 2.80 -14.47 11.57
C VAL A 391 3.93 -14.60 12.58
N GLU A 392 3.62 -14.99 13.81
CA GLU A 392 4.64 -15.22 14.84
C GLU A 392 5.57 -16.37 14.44
N GLN A 393 5.04 -17.48 13.94
CA GLN A 393 5.83 -18.63 13.48
C GLN A 393 6.70 -18.32 12.26
N VAL A 394 6.20 -17.51 11.32
CA VAL A 394 6.92 -17.18 10.09
C VAL A 394 8.01 -16.13 10.33
N TYR A 395 7.68 -15.05 11.07
CA TYR A 395 8.53 -13.86 11.15
C TYR A 395 9.34 -13.76 12.43
N SER A 396 9.41 -14.81 13.25
CA SER A 396 10.32 -14.85 14.39
C SER A 396 11.78 -14.93 13.94
N ARG A 397 12.69 -14.36 14.73
CA ARG A 397 14.14 -14.45 14.44
C ARG A 397 14.64 -15.89 14.42
N GLU A 398 14.08 -16.75 15.24
CA GLU A 398 14.40 -18.18 15.29
C GLU A 398 14.01 -18.89 13.97
N ALA A 399 12.85 -18.53 13.42
CA ALA A 399 12.35 -19.14 12.19
C ALA A 399 13.12 -18.68 10.93
N LEU A 400 13.46 -17.39 10.86
CA LEU A 400 14.13 -16.81 9.68
C LEU A 400 15.66 -16.95 9.73
N GLY A 401 16.25 -17.05 10.92
CA GLY A 401 17.69 -17.19 11.10
C GLY A 401 18.51 -16.02 10.54
N GLU A 402 19.85 -16.22 10.50
CA GLU A 402 20.80 -15.20 10.03
C GLU A 402 20.87 -15.09 8.49
N VAL A 403 20.26 -16.04 7.76
CA VAL A 403 20.30 -16.08 6.29
C VAL A 403 19.25 -15.20 5.63
N CYS A 404 18.25 -14.73 6.37
CA CYS A 404 17.18 -13.87 5.86
C CYS A 404 17.71 -12.47 5.53
N ASP A 405 17.68 -12.11 4.27
CA ASP A 405 18.17 -10.79 3.79
C ASP A 405 17.35 -9.64 4.40
N TYR A 406 16.04 -9.86 4.66
CA TYR A 406 15.19 -8.88 5.33
C TYR A 406 15.72 -8.56 6.74
N MET A 407 15.96 -9.59 7.55
CA MET A 407 16.45 -9.42 8.93
C MET A 407 17.83 -8.79 8.96
N LYS A 408 18.73 -9.25 8.08
CA LYS A 408 20.08 -8.71 7.94
C LYS A 408 20.06 -7.24 7.57
N THR A 409 19.30 -6.86 6.54
CA THR A 409 19.17 -5.47 6.09
C THR A 409 18.58 -4.58 7.19
N PHE A 410 17.58 -5.07 7.92
CA PHE A 410 17.00 -4.36 9.06
C PHE A 410 18.04 -4.10 10.15
N ASP A 411 18.75 -5.12 10.60
CA ASP A 411 19.73 -5.00 11.69
C ASP A 411 20.95 -4.16 11.30
N GLU A 412 21.49 -4.33 10.09
CA GLU A 412 22.58 -3.50 9.56
C GLU A 412 22.18 -2.02 9.47
N THR A 413 20.97 -1.74 8.96
CA THR A 413 20.45 -0.37 8.88
C THR A 413 20.27 0.22 10.28
N LEU A 414 19.67 -0.52 11.20
CA LEU A 414 19.43 -0.06 12.57
C LEU A 414 20.75 0.24 13.27
N ALA A 415 21.76 -0.64 13.14
CA ALA A 415 23.08 -0.45 13.73
C ALA A 415 23.78 0.79 13.14
N TRP A 416 23.76 0.94 11.82
CA TRP A 416 24.39 2.09 11.14
C TRP A 416 23.83 3.43 11.62
N TYR A 417 22.50 3.59 11.56
CA TYR A 417 21.86 4.87 11.87
C TYR A 417 21.73 5.15 13.37
N LYS A 418 21.81 4.14 14.23
CA LYS A 418 21.86 4.33 15.69
C LYS A 418 23.10 5.09 16.14
N ASP A 419 24.24 4.84 15.49
CA ASP A 419 25.54 5.41 15.85
C ASP A 419 25.92 6.63 14.97
N LEU A 420 25.00 7.07 14.07
CA LEU A 420 25.22 8.20 13.18
C LEU A 420 25.30 9.50 13.98
N LEU A 421 26.26 10.34 13.63
CA LEU A 421 26.40 11.68 14.21
C LEU A 421 25.63 12.72 13.38
N PRO A 422 25.06 13.78 14.01
CA PRO A 422 24.41 14.86 13.30
C PRO A 422 25.33 15.47 12.23
N TYR A 423 24.75 15.71 11.04
CA TYR A 423 25.43 16.30 9.86
C TYR A 423 26.57 15.46 9.26
N GLN A 424 26.63 14.17 9.59
CA GLN A 424 27.54 13.25 8.95
C GLN A 424 27.07 12.91 7.52
N GLU A 425 25.77 12.83 7.31
CA GLU A 425 25.16 12.72 5.99
C GLU A 425 24.87 14.13 5.45
N GLU A 426 25.32 14.43 4.23
CA GLU A 426 25.11 15.74 3.60
C GLU A 426 23.71 15.88 2.99
N GLU A 427 23.12 14.77 2.59
CA GLU A 427 21.85 14.71 1.88
C GLU A 427 20.81 13.87 2.62
N LYS A 428 19.55 14.17 2.33
CA LYS A 428 18.41 13.40 2.80
C LYS A 428 18.50 11.94 2.33
N PRO A 429 18.33 10.96 3.24
CA PRO A 429 18.37 9.54 2.85
C PRO A 429 17.24 9.18 1.89
N THR A 430 17.55 8.40 0.86
CA THR A 430 16.56 7.79 -0.01
C THR A 430 15.95 6.58 0.71
N LEU A 431 14.69 6.67 1.10
CA LEU A 431 14.00 5.65 1.89
C LEU A 431 13.19 4.66 1.04
N ARG A 432 12.94 4.97 -0.22
CA ARG A 432 12.25 4.07 -1.16
C ARG A 432 13.18 3.72 -2.30
N ASP A 433 13.38 2.44 -2.51
CA ASP A 433 14.30 1.92 -3.53
C ASP A 433 13.71 1.95 -4.95
N ILE A 434 12.39 2.14 -5.08
CA ILE A 434 11.71 2.14 -6.38
C ILE A 434 11.55 3.58 -6.88
N GLN A 435 12.41 3.95 -7.81
CA GLN A 435 12.21 5.15 -8.64
C GLN A 435 11.49 4.74 -9.92
N ASN A 436 10.37 5.38 -10.19
CA ASN A 436 9.61 5.17 -11.42
C ASN A 436 9.82 6.34 -12.37
N GLN A 437 10.06 6.03 -13.64
CA GLN A 437 9.99 6.99 -14.74
C GLN A 437 8.57 6.95 -15.33
N LEU A 438 7.93 8.11 -15.44
CA LEU A 438 6.67 8.22 -16.18
C LEU A 438 6.99 8.28 -17.67
N VAL A 439 6.33 7.42 -18.45
CA VAL A 439 6.50 7.32 -19.90
C VAL A 439 5.15 7.36 -20.60
N ILE A 440 5.13 7.78 -21.86
CA ILE A 440 3.92 7.77 -22.69
C ILE A 440 4.07 6.66 -23.74
N PRO A 441 3.14 5.67 -23.82
CA PRO A 441 3.15 4.70 -24.91
C PRO A 441 2.94 5.39 -26.26
N TYR A 442 3.69 5.02 -27.27
CA TYR A 442 3.65 5.65 -28.60
C TYR A 442 2.26 5.62 -29.23
N VAL A 443 1.52 4.53 -29.05
CA VAL A 443 0.14 4.41 -29.56
C VAL A 443 -0.78 5.45 -28.90
N ILE A 444 -0.64 5.66 -27.60
CA ILE A 444 -1.42 6.67 -26.84
C ILE A 444 -1.03 8.09 -27.28
N TYR A 445 0.27 8.36 -27.46
CA TYR A 445 0.74 9.63 -28.00
C TYR A 445 0.11 9.93 -29.36
N ASN A 446 0.16 8.97 -30.30
CA ASN A 446 -0.39 9.17 -31.63
C ASN A 446 -1.90 9.40 -31.63
N GLN A 447 -2.65 8.67 -30.81
CA GLN A 447 -4.10 8.85 -30.68
C GLN A 447 -4.48 10.21 -30.09
N ASN A 448 -3.63 10.79 -29.24
CA ASN A 448 -3.90 12.03 -28.51
C ASN A 448 -2.90 13.15 -28.83
N ARG A 449 -2.21 13.06 -29.99
CA ARG A 449 -1.07 13.91 -30.33
C ARG A 449 -1.38 15.40 -30.20
N THR A 450 -2.43 15.87 -30.87
CA THR A 450 -2.81 17.29 -30.83
C THR A 450 -3.02 17.76 -29.40
N LYS A 451 -3.77 17.00 -28.58
CA LYS A 451 -4.05 17.37 -27.20
C LYS A 451 -2.78 17.39 -26.34
N ILE A 452 -1.89 16.41 -26.51
CA ILE A 452 -0.63 16.32 -25.74
C ILE A 452 0.33 17.45 -26.14
N ASP A 453 0.44 17.73 -27.43
CA ASP A 453 1.31 18.79 -27.96
C ASP A 453 0.78 20.18 -27.51
N ASP A 454 -0.53 20.43 -27.57
CA ASP A 454 -1.18 21.66 -27.08
C ASP A 454 -0.94 21.88 -25.59
N ILE A 455 -1.09 20.83 -24.76
CA ILE A 455 -0.82 20.90 -23.31
C ILE A 455 0.65 21.24 -23.07
N ASN A 456 1.57 20.61 -23.79
CA ASN A 456 3.01 20.85 -23.63
C ASN A 456 3.40 22.28 -24.06
N GLU A 457 2.79 22.81 -25.11
CA GLU A 457 2.99 24.20 -25.54
C GLU A 457 2.50 25.19 -24.48
N GLN A 458 1.29 24.98 -23.95
CA GLN A 458 0.74 25.82 -22.89
C GLN A 458 1.58 25.79 -21.61
N ILE A 459 2.09 24.61 -21.19
CA ILE A 459 2.95 24.50 -19.99
C ILE A 459 4.27 25.29 -20.19
N SER A 460 4.77 25.41 -21.42
CA SER A 460 6.00 26.14 -21.75
C SER A 460 5.88 27.65 -21.54
N GLU A 461 4.68 28.20 -21.48
CA GLU A 461 4.40 29.58 -21.17
C GLU A 461 4.60 29.89 -19.67
N LYS A 462 4.76 31.16 -19.31
CA LYS A 462 4.81 31.59 -17.90
C LYS A 462 3.41 31.60 -17.28
N LEU A 463 2.97 30.43 -16.85
CA LEU A 463 1.67 30.24 -16.22
C LEU A 463 1.74 30.37 -14.69
N PRO A 464 0.64 30.80 -14.03
CA PRO A 464 0.44 30.60 -12.59
C PRO A 464 0.62 29.13 -12.18
N LEU A 465 1.12 28.89 -10.98
CA LEU A 465 1.48 27.55 -10.50
C LEU A 465 0.31 26.57 -10.54
N ASP A 466 -0.88 27.03 -10.14
CA ASP A 466 -2.12 26.23 -10.15
C ASP A 466 -2.53 25.77 -11.58
N GLN A 467 -2.45 26.67 -12.56
CA GLN A 467 -2.75 26.35 -13.96
C GLN A 467 -1.72 25.38 -14.53
N ARG A 468 -0.43 25.58 -14.21
CA ARG A 468 0.63 24.66 -14.62
C ARG A 468 0.41 23.27 -14.01
N ILE A 469 0.03 23.17 -12.72
CA ILE A 469 -0.27 21.88 -12.08
C ILE A 469 -1.47 21.22 -12.75
N LYS A 470 -2.53 21.96 -13.05
CA LYS A 470 -3.71 21.43 -13.79
C LYS A 470 -3.31 20.80 -15.13
N LEU A 471 -2.50 21.48 -15.93
CA LEU A 471 -1.99 20.96 -17.19
C LEU A 471 -1.08 19.74 -17.04
N LEU A 472 -0.22 19.72 -16.01
CA LEU A 472 0.60 18.55 -15.68
C LEU A 472 -0.26 17.32 -15.33
N ILE A 473 -1.33 17.52 -14.57
CA ILE A 473 -2.27 16.44 -14.24
C ILE A 473 -2.95 15.91 -15.51
N GLU A 474 -3.37 16.81 -16.43
CA GLU A 474 -3.95 16.40 -17.70
C GLU A 474 -2.95 15.60 -18.54
N LEU A 475 -1.69 16.03 -18.62
CA LEU A 475 -0.63 15.32 -19.32
C LEU A 475 -0.33 13.95 -18.70
N GLN A 476 -0.32 13.86 -17.38
CA GLN A 476 -0.09 12.62 -16.65
C GLN A 476 -1.19 11.56 -16.86
N LYS A 477 -2.38 11.93 -17.33
CA LYS A 477 -3.42 10.96 -17.69
C LYS A 477 -2.96 9.97 -18.76
N PHE A 478 -2.05 10.39 -19.62
CA PHE A 478 -1.51 9.61 -20.73
C PHE A 478 -0.24 8.82 -20.36
N THR A 479 0.23 8.91 -19.11
CA THR A 479 1.49 8.30 -18.68
C THR A 479 1.31 6.96 -17.98
N VAL A 480 2.32 6.11 -18.12
CA VAL A 480 2.50 4.85 -17.38
C VAL A 480 3.76 4.95 -16.52
N PRO A 481 3.73 4.60 -15.23
CA PRO A 481 4.96 4.45 -14.45
C PRO A 481 5.67 3.14 -14.82
N ILE A 482 6.94 3.23 -15.15
CA ILE A 482 7.83 2.07 -15.31
C ILE A 482 9.03 2.23 -14.40
N ALA A 483 9.59 1.13 -13.92
CA ALA A 483 10.78 1.16 -13.09
C ALA A 483 11.96 1.80 -13.85
N THR A 484 12.76 2.63 -13.16
CA THR A 484 13.88 3.37 -13.79
C THR A 484 14.85 2.45 -14.52
N TRP A 485 15.15 1.27 -13.97
CA TRP A 485 15.99 0.29 -14.64
C TRP A 485 15.41 -0.22 -15.98
N ALA A 486 14.07 -0.36 -16.07
CA ALA A 486 13.40 -0.75 -17.32
C ALA A 486 13.52 0.38 -18.36
N TYR A 487 13.40 1.63 -17.90
CA TYR A 487 13.65 2.81 -18.72
C TYR A 487 15.11 2.87 -19.19
N ASP A 488 16.08 2.65 -18.30
CA ASP A 488 17.50 2.65 -18.64
C ASP A 488 17.85 1.54 -19.65
N ASN A 489 17.23 0.38 -19.54
CA ASN A 489 17.39 -0.70 -20.52
C ASN A 489 16.79 -0.33 -21.86
N ALA A 490 15.59 0.27 -21.89
CA ALA A 490 14.98 0.80 -23.12
C ALA A 490 15.88 1.84 -23.80
N ARG A 491 16.50 2.72 -23.02
CA ARG A 491 17.45 3.75 -23.50
C ARG A 491 18.73 3.16 -24.10
N LYS A 492 19.21 2.05 -23.54
CA LYS A 492 20.47 1.39 -23.99
C LYS A 492 20.28 0.53 -25.25
N ARG A 493 19.06 0.10 -25.57
CA ARG A 493 18.81 -0.73 -26.76
C ARG A 493 18.96 0.06 -28.03
N LYS A 494 19.73 -0.47 -28.98
CA LYS A 494 20.05 0.15 -30.28
C LYS A 494 18.82 0.32 -31.22
N ASN A 495 17.71 -0.34 -30.93
CA ASN A 495 16.54 -0.40 -31.81
C ASN A 495 15.46 0.70 -31.54
N GLY A 496 15.80 1.76 -30.79
CA GLY A 496 14.92 2.93 -30.70
C GLY A 496 13.63 2.72 -29.93
N GLU A 497 13.66 2.02 -28.79
CA GLU A 497 12.48 1.84 -27.92
C GLU A 497 11.97 3.17 -27.33
N ILE A 498 12.80 4.23 -27.37
CA ILE A 498 12.39 5.62 -27.07
C ILE A 498 12.36 6.38 -28.40
N SER A 499 11.16 6.79 -28.84
CA SER A 499 10.99 7.50 -30.10
C SER A 499 11.29 9.01 -29.98
N SER A 500 10.86 9.62 -28.88
CA SER A 500 11.06 11.03 -28.56
C SER A 500 10.78 11.29 -27.07
N THR A 501 10.94 12.55 -26.63
CA THR A 501 10.70 12.93 -25.24
C THR A 501 9.97 14.27 -25.20
N ILE A 502 8.88 14.34 -24.45
CA ILE A 502 8.19 15.59 -24.15
C ILE A 502 8.87 16.21 -22.93
N ARG A 503 9.47 17.37 -23.10
CA ARG A 503 10.11 18.13 -22.04
C ARG A 503 9.22 19.25 -21.57
N VAL A 504 8.81 19.18 -20.31
CA VAL A 504 8.01 20.20 -19.63
C VAL A 504 8.93 21.30 -19.03
N ASP A 505 10.00 20.87 -18.39
CA ASP A 505 11.03 21.73 -17.82
C ASP A 505 12.36 20.96 -17.68
N ARG A 506 13.35 21.58 -17.00
CA ARG A 506 14.67 20.95 -16.79
C ARG A 506 14.66 19.69 -15.91
N PHE A 507 13.58 19.45 -15.15
CA PHE A 507 13.46 18.36 -14.19
C PHE A 507 12.34 17.37 -14.54
N THR A 508 11.42 17.76 -15.43
CA THR A 508 10.21 16.97 -15.76
C THR A 508 10.21 16.65 -17.24
N GLU A 509 10.34 15.38 -17.55
CA GLU A 509 10.27 14.87 -18.92
C GLU A 509 9.45 13.58 -18.96
N TYR A 510 8.78 13.37 -20.10
CA TYR A 510 7.98 12.19 -20.39
C TYR A 510 8.47 11.55 -21.70
N PRO A 511 9.32 10.51 -21.59
CA PRO A 511 9.78 9.76 -22.77
C PRO A 511 8.60 9.04 -23.45
N ILE A 512 8.59 9.03 -24.78
CA ILE A 512 7.63 8.29 -25.59
C ILE A 512 8.26 6.96 -25.98
N ILE A 513 7.65 5.85 -25.52
CA ILE A 513 8.18 4.49 -25.70
C ILE A 513 7.35 3.70 -26.70
N THR A 514 8.01 2.84 -27.49
CA THR A 514 7.39 2.07 -28.58
C THR A 514 6.88 0.70 -28.16
N TYR A 515 6.92 0.35 -26.88
CA TYR A 515 6.34 -0.89 -26.38
C TYR A 515 4.85 -1.00 -26.70
N GLN A 516 4.38 -2.22 -26.93
CA GLN A 516 2.97 -2.48 -27.19
C GLN A 516 2.11 -2.05 -26.00
N TYR A 517 1.01 -1.37 -26.29
CA TYR A 517 0.02 -0.95 -25.31
C TYR A 517 -1.40 -1.18 -25.84
N THR A 518 -2.27 -1.76 -25.03
CA THR A 518 -3.70 -1.85 -25.29
C THR A 518 -4.52 -1.41 -24.07
N GLU A 519 -5.77 -1.02 -24.27
CA GLU A 519 -6.67 -0.65 -23.15
C GLU A 519 -7.01 -1.84 -22.26
N GLU A 520 -7.01 -3.04 -22.83
CA GLU A 520 -7.33 -4.28 -22.11
C GLU A 520 -6.18 -4.78 -21.27
N GLN A 521 -4.93 -4.72 -21.80
CA GLN A 521 -3.77 -5.35 -21.18
C GLN A 521 -2.72 -4.37 -20.63
N GLY A 522 -2.86 -3.06 -20.93
CA GLY A 522 -1.85 -2.06 -20.57
C GLY A 522 -0.55 -2.23 -21.37
N LEU A 523 0.57 -1.77 -20.79
CA LEU A 523 1.89 -1.86 -21.39
C LEU A 523 2.44 -3.27 -21.29
N ILE A 524 2.90 -3.82 -22.43
CA ILE A 524 3.43 -5.18 -22.55
C ILE A 524 4.92 -5.09 -22.83
N PHE A 525 5.73 -5.77 -22.03
CA PHE A 525 7.15 -5.96 -22.28
C PHE A 525 7.40 -7.28 -22.98
N GLU A 526 8.28 -7.29 -24.00
CA GLU A 526 8.62 -8.50 -24.75
C GLU A 526 9.43 -9.53 -23.94
N ASN A 527 10.07 -9.10 -22.86
CA ASN A 527 10.85 -9.95 -21.95
C ASN A 527 10.32 -9.80 -20.53
N ASP A 528 10.47 -10.87 -19.75
CA ASP A 528 10.00 -10.96 -18.35
C ASP A 528 10.84 -10.06 -17.43
N TYR A 529 10.48 -8.78 -17.37
CA TYR A 529 11.13 -7.80 -16.49
C TYR A 529 10.48 -7.73 -15.10
N ASP A 530 9.44 -8.53 -14.84
CA ASP A 530 8.66 -8.46 -13.62
C ASP A 530 9.41 -8.99 -12.39
N ALA A 531 10.38 -9.87 -12.61
CA ALA A 531 11.20 -10.45 -11.54
C ALA A 531 12.20 -9.46 -10.92
N LEU A 532 12.22 -8.21 -11.36
CA LEU A 532 13.27 -7.29 -10.94
C LEU A 532 12.81 -6.24 -9.92
N PHE A 533 11.55 -5.85 -9.87
CA PHE A 533 11.05 -4.89 -8.85
C PHE A 533 9.53 -4.64 -9.00
N GLN A 534 8.78 -4.93 -8.00
CA GLN A 534 7.51 -4.27 -7.68
C GLN A 534 7.62 -3.49 -6.38
#